data_bfbcc689f7de63e58a54f18acb8f703b
#
_entry.id   bfbcc689f7de63e58a54f18acb8f703b
#
_cell.length_a   1.000
_cell.length_b   1.000
_cell.length_c   1.000
_cell.angle_alpha   90.00
_cell.angle_beta   90.00
_cell.angle_gamma   90.00
#
_symmetry.space_group_name_H-M   'P 1'
#
loop_
_entity.id
_entity.type
_entity.pdbx_description
1 polymer ?
#
loop_
_entity_poly.entity_id
_entity_poly.type
_entity_poly.pdbx_seq_one_letter_code
_entity_poly.pdbx_strand_id
1 'polypeptide(L)'
;MSIALHKIKDMQKRVESLLKRFPAYRDCDTKLVAHIWMEQIGGVEKMKEINLHDWMKMCIDNPNIAVPETICRARRLIQKTNEDLRGEHYKLRKDQEKDVRGRISDL
;
A
#
# COMPACT_ATOMS: atom_id res chain seq x y z
N MET A 1 15.77 10.58 -13.70
CA MET A 1 15.17 9.26 -13.94
C MET A 1 15.57 8.22 -12.91
N SER A 2 16.84 8.13 -12.54
CA SER A 2 17.28 7.21 -11.48
C SER A 2 16.62 7.45 -10.11
N ILE A 3 16.28 8.71 -9.83
CA ILE A 3 15.65 9.10 -8.55
C ILE A 3 14.25 8.50 -8.42
N ALA A 4 13.47 8.50 -9.50
CA ALA A 4 12.12 7.92 -9.48
C ALA A 4 12.14 6.41 -9.27
N LEU A 5 13.07 5.71 -9.92
CA LEU A 5 13.25 4.26 -9.75
C LEU A 5 13.69 3.90 -8.34
N HIS A 6 14.59 4.68 -7.74
CA HIS A 6 15.02 4.50 -6.36
C HIS A 6 13.85 4.63 -5.39
N LYS A 7 13.01 5.66 -5.57
CA LYS A 7 11.84 5.87 -4.71
C LYS A 7 10.85 4.71 -4.79
N ILE A 8 10.63 4.17 -5.99
CA ILE A 8 9.72 3.02 -6.18
C ILE A 8 10.30 1.78 -5.51
N LYS A 9 11.59 1.49 -5.70
CA LYS A 9 12.23 0.35 -5.05
C LYS A 9 12.25 0.47 -3.54
N ASP A 10 12.55 1.66 -3.02
CA ASP A 10 12.56 1.90 -1.59
C ASP A 10 11.16 1.73 -0.99
N MET A 11 10.12 2.18 -1.71
CA MET A 11 8.75 2.00 -1.28
C MET A 11 8.37 0.51 -1.27
N GLN A 12 8.77 -0.26 -2.29
CA GLN A 12 8.52 -1.70 -2.33
C GLN A 12 9.18 -2.42 -1.15
N LYS A 13 10.43 -2.10 -0.85
CA LYS A 13 11.14 -2.67 0.30
C LYS A 13 10.45 -2.32 1.61
N ARG A 14 10.02 -1.07 1.73
CA ARG A 14 9.33 -0.62 2.95
C ARG A 14 7.99 -1.33 3.13
N VAL A 15 7.19 -1.43 2.08
CA VAL A 15 5.92 -2.15 2.10
C VAL A 15 6.15 -3.62 2.42
N GLU A 16 7.12 -4.26 1.80
CA GLU A 16 7.44 -5.66 2.09
C GLU A 16 7.77 -5.86 3.57
N SER A 17 8.62 -5.01 4.13
CA SER A 17 8.98 -5.06 5.55
C SER A 17 7.74 -4.92 6.45
N LEU A 18 6.84 -3.99 6.12
CA LEU A 18 5.61 -3.77 6.88
C LEU A 18 4.64 -4.96 6.78
N LEU A 19 4.52 -5.56 5.61
CA LEU A 19 3.67 -6.74 5.42
C LEU A 19 4.18 -7.94 6.21
N LYS A 20 5.49 -8.11 6.32
CA LYS A 20 6.09 -9.16 7.15
C LYS A 20 5.85 -8.93 8.63
N ARG A 21 6.00 -7.68 9.07
CA ARG A 21 5.91 -7.32 10.48
C ARG A 21 4.47 -7.23 10.98
N PHE A 22 3.56 -6.76 10.13
CA PHE A 22 2.16 -6.52 10.49
C PHE A 22 1.22 -7.27 9.53
N PRO A 23 0.87 -8.53 9.82
CA PRO A 23 0.00 -9.30 8.94
C PRO A 23 -1.36 -8.66 8.63
N ALA A 24 -1.87 -7.82 9.55
CA ALA A 24 -3.13 -7.11 9.33
C ALA A 24 -3.07 -6.16 8.13
N TYR A 25 -1.88 -5.68 7.76
CA TYR A 25 -1.71 -4.77 6.63
C TYR A 25 -1.83 -5.46 5.28
N ARG A 26 -1.76 -6.80 5.26
CA ARG A 26 -1.87 -7.58 4.03
C ARG A 26 -3.25 -7.48 3.37
N ASP A 27 -4.28 -7.23 4.18
CA ASP A 27 -5.67 -7.13 3.73
C ASP A 27 -6.26 -5.73 3.86
N CYS A 28 -5.52 -4.77 4.39
CA CYS A 28 -6.05 -3.45 4.66
C CYS A 28 -5.13 -2.34 4.14
N ASP A 29 -5.48 -1.79 2.97
CA ASP A 29 -4.72 -0.70 2.35
C ASP A 29 -4.73 0.55 3.22
N THR A 30 -5.84 0.86 3.87
CA THR A 30 -5.96 2.04 4.72
C THR A 30 -4.97 2.02 5.87
N LYS A 31 -4.80 0.87 6.52
CA LYS A 31 -3.82 0.73 7.61
C LYS A 31 -2.40 0.87 7.11
N LEU A 32 -2.10 0.28 5.95
CA LEU A 32 -0.77 0.36 5.34
C LEU A 32 -0.43 1.81 4.96
N VAL A 33 -1.34 2.49 4.27
CA VAL A 33 -1.16 3.89 3.86
C VAL A 33 -0.99 4.78 5.09
N ALA A 34 -1.84 4.61 6.10
CA ALA A 34 -1.77 5.41 7.33
C ALA A 34 -0.42 5.24 8.04
N HIS A 35 0.11 4.02 8.10
CA HIS A 35 1.40 3.75 8.72
C HIS A 35 2.54 4.47 7.97
N ILE A 36 2.56 4.36 6.66
CA ILE A 36 3.60 4.99 5.84
C ILE A 36 3.53 6.52 5.95
N TRP A 37 2.33 7.08 5.89
CA TRP A 37 2.14 8.53 6.06
C TRP A 37 2.59 9.00 7.44
N MET A 38 2.29 8.23 8.48
CA MET A 38 2.73 8.55 9.84
C MET A 38 4.25 8.64 9.91
N GLU A 39 4.96 7.70 9.29
CA GLU A 39 6.42 7.73 9.22
C GLU A 39 6.95 8.93 8.44
N GLN A 40 6.31 9.25 7.31
CA GLN A 40 6.72 10.37 6.46
C GLN A 40 6.50 11.72 7.13
N ILE A 41 5.46 11.85 7.95
CA ILE A 41 5.18 13.05 8.74
C ILE A 41 6.23 13.22 9.84
N GLY A 42 6.74 12.13 10.39
CA GLY A 42 7.73 12.16 11.46
C GLY A 42 7.23 11.58 12.78
N GLY A 43 6.13 10.82 12.75
CA GLY A 43 5.60 10.10 13.90
C GLY A 43 4.24 10.59 14.38
N VAL A 44 3.69 9.88 15.36
CA VAL A 44 2.35 10.13 15.90
C VAL A 44 2.21 11.52 16.50
N GLU A 45 3.23 12.00 17.19
CA GLU A 45 3.18 13.30 17.85
C GLU A 45 3.02 14.44 16.83
N LYS A 46 3.78 14.39 15.75
CA LYS A 46 3.64 15.38 14.67
C LYS A 46 2.31 15.23 13.94
N MET A 47 1.81 14.02 13.79
CA MET A 47 0.52 13.77 13.17
C MET A 47 -0.63 14.44 13.93
N LYS A 48 -0.57 14.44 15.25
CA LYS A 48 -1.57 15.09 16.11
C LYS A 48 -1.58 16.61 15.95
N GLU A 49 -0.45 17.21 15.61
CA GLU A 49 -0.31 18.65 15.45
C GLU A 49 -0.77 19.15 14.08
N ILE A 50 -0.85 18.28 13.09
CA ILE A 50 -1.18 18.64 11.71
C ILE A 50 -2.69 18.50 11.49
N ASN A 51 -3.34 19.59 11.03
CA ASN A 51 -4.74 19.52 10.62
C ASN A 51 -4.87 19.01 9.18
N LEU A 52 -6.10 18.69 8.78
CA LEU A 52 -6.37 18.14 7.45
C LEU A 52 -5.94 19.09 6.32
N HIS A 53 -6.20 20.38 6.48
CA HIS A 53 -5.83 21.38 5.48
C HIS A 53 -4.31 21.40 5.26
N ASP A 54 -3.54 21.44 6.34
CA ASP A 54 -2.07 21.43 6.28
C ASP A 54 -1.54 20.13 5.66
N TRP A 55 -2.16 18.99 6.00
CA TRP A 55 -1.80 17.71 5.43
C TRP A 55 -2.03 17.67 3.93
N MET A 56 -3.18 18.12 3.45
CA MET A 56 -3.49 18.17 2.03
C MET A 56 -2.50 19.08 1.28
N LYS A 57 -2.16 20.22 1.87
CA LYS A 57 -1.17 21.12 1.29
C LYS A 57 0.20 20.47 1.22
N MET A 58 0.61 19.75 2.25
CA MET A 58 1.87 19.01 2.24
C MET A 58 1.90 17.94 1.15
N CYS A 59 0.79 17.24 0.92
CA CYS A 59 0.70 16.24 -0.14
C CYS A 59 0.87 16.86 -1.54
N ILE A 60 0.34 18.06 -1.73
CA ILE A 60 0.45 18.79 -3.00
C ILE A 60 1.88 19.31 -3.21
N ASP A 61 2.46 19.91 -2.18
CA ASP A 61 3.73 20.62 -2.27
C ASP A 61 4.96 19.73 -2.13
N ASN A 62 4.83 18.58 -1.49
CA ASN A 62 5.97 17.70 -1.21
C ASN A 62 5.90 16.41 -2.03
N PRO A 63 6.74 16.29 -3.09
CA PRO A 63 6.75 15.11 -3.96
C PRO A 63 7.26 13.85 -3.26
N ASN A 64 7.82 13.96 -2.07
CA ASN A 64 8.34 12.81 -1.31
C ASN A 64 7.26 12.08 -0.53
N ILE A 65 6.09 12.70 -0.35
CA ILE A 65 4.96 12.03 0.30
C ILE A 65 4.34 11.06 -0.70
N ALA A 66 4.30 9.78 -0.33
CA ALA A 66 3.77 8.75 -1.21
C ALA A 66 2.26 8.85 -1.34
N VAL A 67 1.76 8.83 -2.58
CA VAL A 67 0.32 8.77 -2.82
C VAL A 67 -0.18 7.35 -2.51
N PRO A 68 -1.46 7.22 -2.06
CA PRO A 68 -2.01 5.90 -1.71
C PRO A 68 -1.92 4.88 -2.85
N GLU A 69 -2.11 5.30 -4.08
CA GLU A 69 -2.01 4.41 -5.24
C GLU A 69 -0.63 3.77 -5.37
N THR A 70 0.43 4.54 -5.14
CA THR A 70 1.81 4.03 -5.21
C THR A 70 2.03 2.96 -4.15
N ILE A 71 1.54 3.19 -2.94
CA ILE A 71 1.66 2.25 -1.82
C ILE A 71 0.88 0.97 -2.11
N CYS A 72 -0.36 1.09 -2.58
CA CYS A 72 -1.21 -0.05 -2.89
C CYS A 72 -0.68 -0.86 -4.07
N ARG A 73 -0.11 -0.19 -5.07
CA ARG A 73 0.54 -0.85 -6.20
C ARG A 73 1.75 -1.66 -5.75
N ALA A 74 2.57 -1.10 -4.85
CA ALA A 74 3.71 -1.81 -4.27
C ALA A 74 3.24 -3.07 -3.53
N ARG A 75 2.16 -2.97 -2.74
CA ARG A 75 1.59 -4.14 -2.05
C ARG A 75 1.18 -5.23 -3.05
N ARG A 76 0.46 -4.86 -4.10
CA ARG A 76 0.01 -5.82 -5.11
C ARG A 76 1.17 -6.55 -5.78
N LEU A 77 2.23 -5.81 -6.13
CA LEU A 77 3.41 -6.40 -6.76
C LEU A 77 4.12 -7.37 -5.82
N ILE A 78 4.26 -7.01 -4.56
CA ILE A 78 4.89 -7.85 -3.54
C ILE A 78 4.07 -9.13 -3.32
N GLN A 79 2.76 -9.01 -3.17
CA GLN A 79 1.87 -10.15 -2.95
C GLN A 79 1.78 -11.06 -4.17
N LYS A 80 1.98 -10.53 -5.37
CA LYS A 80 1.99 -11.32 -6.59
C LYS A 80 3.17 -12.29 -6.63
N THR A 81 4.33 -11.88 -6.11
CA THR A 81 5.56 -12.67 -6.14
C THR A 81 5.85 -13.41 -4.83
N ASN A 82 5.24 -12.99 -3.71
CA ASN A 82 5.48 -13.57 -2.39
C ASN A 82 4.19 -14.12 -1.79
N GLU A 83 3.97 -15.42 -1.93
CA GLU A 83 2.77 -16.08 -1.40
C GLU A 83 2.63 -15.93 0.11
N ASP A 84 3.75 -15.92 0.83
CA ASP A 84 3.77 -15.80 2.28
C ASP A 84 3.26 -14.45 2.79
N LEU A 85 3.22 -13.45 1.93
CA LEU A 85 2.78 -12.11 2.28
C LEU A 85 1.36 -11.79 1.81
N ARG A 86 0.65 -12.79 1.29
CA ARG A 86 -0.75 -12.66 0.88
C ARG A 86 -1.67 -12.79 2.09
N GLY A 87 -2.66 -11.91 2.17
CA GLY A 87 -3.70 -12.01 3.18
C GLY A 87 -4.83 -12.92 2.72
N GLU A 88 -5.78 -13.18 3.61
CA GLU A 88 -6.94 -14.03 3.30
C GLU A 88 -7.80 -13.46 2.18
N HIS A 89 -7.97 -12.14 2.14
CA HIS A 89 -8.76 -11.46 1.11
C HIS A 89 -8.17 -11.61 -0.28
N TYR A 90 -6.86 -11.74 -0.40
CA TYR A 90 -6.21 -12.00 -1.68
C TYR A 90 -6.68 -13.33 -2.27
N LYS A 91 -6.70 -14.38 -1.46
CA LYS A 91 -7.15 -15.71 -1.88
C LYS A 91 -8.62 -15.70 -2.28
N LEU A 92 -9.46 -15.06 -1.49
CA LEU A 92 -10.90 -14.94 -1.76
C LEU A 92 -11.16 -14.21 -3.09
N ARG A 93 -10.44 -13.12 -3.34
CA ARG A 93 -10.59 -12.39 -4.61
C ARG A 93 -10.20 -13.23 -5.81
N LYS A 94 -9.13 -14.02 -5.71
CA LYS A 94 -8.70 -14.92 -6.78
C LYS A 94 -9.75 -15.99 -7.06
N ASP A 95 -10.33 -16.58 -6.03
CA ASP A 95 -11.39 -17.58 -6.17
C ASP A 95 -12.64 -16.97 -6.81
N GLN A 96 -13.03 -15.76 -6.39
CA GLN A 96 -14.15 -15.04 -6.99
C GLN A 96 -13.92 -14.70 -8.47
N GLU A 97 -12.71 -14.30 -8.83
CA GLU A 97 -12.36 -14.06 -10.24
C GLU A 97 -12.52 -15.32 -11.09
N LYS A 98 -12.10 -16.46 -10.57
CA LYS A 98 -12.27 -17.74 -11.28
C LYS A 98 -13.72 -18.09 -11.46
N ASP A 99 -14.56 -17.92 -10.44
CA ASP A 99 -16.00 -18.17 -10.52
C ASP A 99 -16.67 -17.28 -11.57
N VAL A 100 -16.36 -15.99 -11.58
CA VAL A 100 -16.93 -15.05 -12.55
C VAL A 100 -16.51 -15.42 -13.97
N ARG A 101 -15.25 -15.76 -14.19
CA ARG A 101 -14.76 -16.19 -15.50
C ARG A 101 -15.42 -17.50 -15.95
N GLY A 102 -15.62 -18.44 -15.03
CA GLY A 102 -16.33 -19.68 -15.31
C GLY A 102 -17.75 -19.43 -15.75
N ARG A 103 -18.49 -18.56 -15.06
CA ARG A 103 -19.86 -18.19 -15.41
C ARG A 103 -19.96 -17.52 -16.79
N ILE A 104 -19.03 -16.64 -17.10
CA ILE A 104 -18.98 -15.97 -18.41
C ILE A 104 -18.69 -16.98 -19.50
N SER A 105 -17.83 -17.96 -19.25
CA SER A 105 -17.51 -19.01 -20.21
C SER A 105 -18.70 -19.94 -20.51
N ASP A 106 -19.60 -20.11 -19.55
CA ASP A 106 -20.80 -20.95 -19.68
C ASP A 106 -21.95 -20.23 -20.40
N LEU A 107 -21.82 -18.94 -20.61
CA LEU A 107 -22.81 -18.15 -21.33
C LEU A 107 -22.54 -18.18 -22.84
#